data_9eaf526b313ceb5a0a0e9350299d68c8
#
_entry.id   9eaf526b313ceb5a0a0e9350299d68c8
#
_cell.length_a   1.000
_cell.length_b   1.000
_cell.length_c   1.000
_cell.angle_alpha   90.00
_cell.angle_beta   90.00
_cell.angle_gamma   90.00
#
_symmetry.space_group_name_H-M   'P 1'
#
loop_
_entity.id
_entity.type
_entity.pdbx_description
1 polymer ?
#
loop_
_entity_poly.entity_id
_entity_poly.type
_entity_poly.pdbx_seq_one_letter_code
_entity_poly.pdbx_strand_id
1 'polypeptide(L)'
;MLRELSIENLAVIEKASVEFGGAFNVFTGETGAGKSVIIGGINAVLGGRTNKDIVRSGAPKAVISALFDDISDRVKAKLSELGFSSEDGELVLMREITSEGKSSARINGRAATAAMLREVGELLVDIHGQHENRILMNNDLSLIHI
;
A
#
# COMPACT_ATOMS: atom_id res chain seq x y z
N MET A 1 -3.03 -0.79 11.31
CA MET A 1 -3.28 0.57 10.82
C MET A 1 -2.16 1.04 9.92
N LEU A 2 -2.52 1.62 8.80
CA LEU A 2 -1.50 2.13 7.88
C LEU A 2 -0.72 3.27 8.50
N ARG A 3 0.59 3.12 8.53
CA ARG A 3 1.49 4.10 9.15
C ARG A 3 2.23 4.91 8.12
N GLU A 4 2.70 4.25 7.09
CA GLU A 4 3.54 4.91 6.11
C GLU A 4 3.36 4.26 4.76
N LEU A 5 3.36 5.08 3.73
CA LEU A 5 3.30 4.61 2.35
C LEU A 5 4.46 5.23 1.59
N SER A 6 5.25 4.42 0.94
CA SER A 6 6.36 4.88 0.10
C SER A 6 6.07 4.51 -1.34
N ILE A 7 6.27 5.46 -2.22
CA ILE A 7 5.99 5.28 -3.64
C ILE A 7 7.21 5.73 -4.43
N GLU A 8 7.59 4.92 -5.41
CA GLU A 8 8.71 5.25 -6.27
C GLU A 8 8.33 4.97 -7.72
N ASN A 9 8.48 5.97 -8.56
CA ASN A 9 8.24 5.88 -10.00
C ASN A 9 6.84 5.39 -10.35
N LEU A 10 5.86 5.90 -9.66
CA LEU A 10 4.47 5.56 -9.93
C LEU A 10 3.80 6.76 -10.60
N ALA A 11 3.34 6.55 -11.83
CA ALA A 11 2.68 7.59 -12.62
C ALA A 11 3.53 8.85 -12.68
N VAL A 12 3.02 9.99 -12.22
CA VAL A 12 3.75 11.24 -12.28
C VAL A 12 4.69 11.44 -11.09
N ILE A 13 4.67 10.53 -10.15
CA ILE A 13 5.46 10.67 -8.93
C ILE A 13 6.76 9.90 -9.06
N GLU A 14 7.88 10.60 -8.96
CA GLU A 14 9.18 9.94 -8.97
C GLU A 14 9.46 9.30 -7.62
N LYS A 15 9.16 10.01 -6.54
CA LYS A 15 9.39 9.48 -5.21
C LYS A 15 8.54 10.25 -4.21
N ALA A 16 7.88 9.53 -3.32
CA ALA A 16 7.06 10.15 -2.29
C ALA A 16 6.98 9.23 -1.10
N SER A 17 6.82 9.83 0.07
CA SER A 17 6.63 9.10 1.30
C SER A 17 5.58 9.85 2.10
N VAL A 18 4.57 9.12 2.56
CA VAL A 18 3.47 9.72 3.30
C VAL A 18 3.32 8.98 4.61
N GLU A 19 3.27 9.74 5.71
CA GLU A 19 3.04 9.18 7.02
C GLU A 19 1.61 9.47 7.44
N PHE A 20 0.99 8.49 8.04
CA PHE A 20 -0.39 8.59 8.50
C PHE A 20 -0.43 8.55 10.01
N GLY A 21 -1.48 9.12 10.56
CA GLY A 21 -1.65 9.10 12.00
C GLY A 21 -1.20 10.40 12.62
N GLY A 22 -0.11 10.42 13.31
CA GLY A 22 0.29 11.57 14.08
C GLY A 22 0.55 12.83 13.27
N ALA A 23 1.80 13.05 12.94
CA ALA A 23 2.16 14.24 12.20
C ALA A 23 1.70 14.09 10.77
N PHE A 24 1.14 15.15 10.27
CA PHE A 24 0.63 15.18 8.92
C PHE A 24 1.74 15.62 7.97
N ASN A 25 2.12 14.74 7.09
CA ASN A 25 3.15 15.05 6.10
C ASN A 25 2.58 14.98 4.72
N VAL A 26 2.55 16.11 4.06
CA VAL A 26 2.10 16.17 2.68
C VAL A 26 3.34 16.31 1.84
N PHE A 27 3.54 15.38 0.93
CA PHE A 27 4.59 15.61 -0.04
C PHE A 27 4.14 16.74 -0.94
N THR A 28 5.05 17.53 -1.37
CA THR A 28 4.72 18.62 -2.26
C THR A 28 4.44 18.06 -3.63
N GLY A 29 3.46 18.61 -4.26
CA GLY A 29 3.10 18.16 -5.58
C GLY A 29 1.72 18.61 -5.89
N GLU A 30 1.24 18.22 -7.02
CA GLU A 30 -0.06 18.61 -7.47
C GLU A 30 -1.09 17.82 -6.70
N THR A 31 -1.94 18.51 -6.02
CA THR A 31 -2.87 17.87 -5.11
C THR A 31 -3.78 16.86 -5.78
N GLY A 32 -4.32 17.19 -6.96
CA GLY A 32 -5.23 16.28 -7.64
C GLY A 32 -4.56 15.02 -8.11
N ALA A 33 -3.48 15.19 -8.87
CA ALA A 33 -2.76 14.05 -9.43
C ALA A 33 -2.12 13.23 -8.33
N GLY A 34 -1.56 13.91 -7.32
CA GLY A 34 -0.92 13.19 -6.22
C GLY A 34 -1.89 12.33 -5.45
N LYS A 35 -3.09 12.83 -5.21
CA LYS A 35 -4.09 12.07 -4.48
C LYS A 35 -4.49 10.82 -5.23
N SER A 36 -4.70 10.92 -6.53
CA SER A 36 -5.05 9.76 -7.35
C SER A 36 -3.94 8.73 -7.34
N VAL A 37 -2.70 9.17 -7.42
CA VAL A 37 -1.58 8.25 -7.43
C VAL A 37 -1.45 7.53 -6.10
N ILE A 38 -1.68 8.24 -5.00
CA ILE A 38 -1.61 7.62 -3.68
C ILE A 38 -2.69 6.56 -3.53
N ILE A 39 -3.91 6.86 -3.98
CA ILE A 39 -4.99 5.86 -3.94
C ILE A 39 -4.60 4.65 -4.78
N GLY A 40 -4.04 4.89 -5.97
CA GLY A 40 -3.59 3.80 -6.83
C GLY A 40 -2.51 2.97 -6.17
N GLY A 41 -1.59 3.63 -5.46
CA GLY A 41 -0.53 2.92 -4.76
C GLY A 41 -1.07 2.05 -3.64
N ILE A 42 -2.02 2.58 -2.88
CA ILE A 42 -2.64 1.81 -1.80
C ILE A 42 -3.35 0.59 -2.38
N ASN A 43 -4.10 0.76 -3.46
CA ASN A 43 -4.78 -0.36 -4.10
C ASN A 43 -3.80 -1.41 -4.59
N ALA A 44 -2.70 -0.97 -5.17
CA ALA A 44 -1.70 -1.90 -5.70
C ALA A 44 -1.07 -2.72 -4.59
N VAL A 45 -0.70 -2.07 -3.49
CA VAL A 45 0.00 -2.77 -2.42
C VAL A 45 -0.94 -3.68 -1.64
N LEU A 46 -2.24 -3.46 -1.74
CA LEU A 46 -3.23 -4.34 -1.13
C LEU A 46 -3.68 -5.45 -2.08
N GLY A 47 -2.95 -5.65 -3.16
CA GLY A 47 -3.21 -6.77 -4.05
C GLY A 47 -4.12 -6.46 -5.23
N GLY A 48 -4.38 -5.18 -5.47
CA GLY A 48 -5.25 -4.79 -6.56
C GLY A 48 -4.62 -5.03 -7.91
N ARG A 49 -5.45 -4.89 -8.92
CA ARG A 49 -5.02 -5.10 -10.30
C ARG A 49 -4.08 -3.97 -10.73
N THR A 50 -3.02 -4.31 -11.42
CA THR A 50 -2.06 -3.34 -11.91
C THR A 50 -1.68 -3.65 -13.35
N ASN A 51 -1.09 -2.67 -14.02
CA ASN A 51 -0.56 -2.88 -15.35
C ASN A 51 0.67 -1.96 -15.53
N LYS A 52 1.35 -2.12 -16.66
CA LYS A 52 2.59 -1.40 -16.91
C LYS A 52 2.39 0.12 -17.02
N ASP A 53 1.16 0.54 -17.29
CA ASP A 53 0.90 1.95 -17.51
C ASP A 53 1.03 2.79 -16.24
N ILE A 54 1.04 2.14 -15.07
CA ILE A 54 1.21 2.90 -13.84
C ILE A 54 2.68 3.20 -13.56
N VAL A 55 3.60 2.58 -14.28
CA VAL A 55 5.03 2.85 -14.10
C VAL A 55 5.37 4.19 -14.74
N ARG A 56 6.11 5.01 -14.00
CA ARG A 56 6.50 6.33 -14.50
C ARG A 56 7.25 6.20 -15.82
N SER A 57 6.90 7.07 -16.75
CA SER A 57 7.52 7.05 -18.07
C SER A 57 9.04 7.17 -17.96
N GLY A 58 9.74 6.26 -18.58
CA GLY A 58 11.19 6.26 -18.57
C GLY A 58 11.81 5.51 -17.42
N ALA A 59 11.01 5.07 -16.45
CA ALA A 59 11.52 4.30 -15.33
C ALA A 59 11.42 2.81 -15.61
N PRO A 60 12.34 2.01 -15.06
CA PRO A 60 12.28 0.56 -15.29
C PRO A 60 11.19 -0.13 -14.48
N LYS A 61 10.81 0.45 -13.34
CA LYS A 61 9.79 -0.16 -12.48
C LYS A 61 9.26 0.84 -11.48
N ALA A 62 8.08 0.51 -10.95
CA ALA A 62 7.48 1.24 -9.85
C ALA A 62 7.53 0.36 -8.62
N VAL A 63 7.75 0.97 -7.46
CA VAL A 63 7.78 0.25 -6.19
C VAL A 63 6.85 0.95 -5.20
N ILE A 64 5.97 0.19 -4.59
CA ILE A 64 5.07 0.69 -3.56
C ILE A 64 5.30 -0.15 -2.30
N SER A 65 5.49 0.53 -1.19
CA SER A 65 5.72 -0.13 0.08
C SER A 65 4.80 0.49 1.12
N ALA A 66 4.15 -0.34 1.91
CA ALA A 66 3.23 0.12 2.94
C ALA A 66 3.59 -0.50 4.27
N LEU A 67 3.71 0.32 5.30
CA LEU A 67 3.99 -0.14 6.64
C LEU A 67 2.72 -0.02 7.48
N PHE A 68 2.32 -1.13 8.07
CA PHE A 68 1.17 -1.17 8.97
C PHE A 68 1.66 -1.51 10.36
N ASP A 69 1.05 -0.92 11.36
CA ASP A 69 1.35 -1.28 12.74
C ASP A 69 0.05 -1.62 13.45
N ASP A 70 0.18 -2.14 14.66
CA ASP A 70 -0.97 -2.46 15.49
C ASP A 70 -1.97 -3.34 14.73
N ILE A 71 -1.44 -4.34 14.02
CA ILE A 71 -2.29 -5.21 13.22
C ILE A 71 -3.11 -6.12 14.15
N SER A 72 -4.30 -6.47 13.67
CA SER A 72 -5.23 -7.28 14.47
C SER A 72 -4.79 -8.73 14.56
N ASP A 73 -5.36 -9.45 15.51
CA ASP A 73 -5.07 -10.87 15.64
C ASP A 73 -5.51 -11.65 14.40
N ARG A 74 -6.55 -11.19 13.74
CA ARG A 74 -7.01 -11.82 12.50
C ARG A 74 -5.95 -11.71 11.41
N VAL A 75 -5.31 -10.56 11.31
CA VAL A 75 -4.23 -10.36 10.34
C VAL A 75 -3.05 -11.24 10.71
N LYS A 76 -2.70 -11.29 11.99
CA LYS A 76 -1.60 -12.13 12.42
C LYS A 76 -1.86 -13.60 12.12
N ALA A 77 -3.09 -14.05 12.33
CA ALA A 77 -3.46 -15.43 12.05
C ALA A 77 -3.34 -15.73 10.56
N LYS A 78 -3.80 -14.80 9.72
CA LYS A 78 -3.72 -14.98 8.28
C LYS A 78 -2.27 -15.04 7.83
N LEU A 79 -1.42 -14.18 8.37
CA LEU A 79 0.00 -14.20 8.03
C LEU A 79 0.62 -15.54 8.40
N SER A 80 0.31 -16.05 9.59
CA SER A 80 0.83 -17.34 10.01
C SER A 80 0.35 -18.46 9.09
N GLU A 81 -0.90 -18.40 8.69
CA GLU A 81 -1.48 -19.38 7.78
C GLU A 81 -0.75 -19.37 6.45
N LEU A 82 -0.35 -18.21 5.98
CA LEU A 82 0.36 -18.06 4.72
C LEU A 82 1.86 -18.30 4.83
N GLY A 83 2.35 -18.54 6.03
CA GLY A 83 3.76 -18.85 6.23
C GLY A 83 4.64 -17.65 6.54
N PHE A 84 4.04 -16.54 6.94
CA PHE A 84 4.79 -15.33 7.29
C PHE A 84 4.72 -15.09 8.79
N SER A 85 5.68 -14.35 9.31
CA SER A 85 5.67 -13.96 10.70
C SER A 85 5.43 -12.46 10.81
N SER A 86 4.87 -12.05 11.94
CA SER A 86 4.59 -10.63 12.17
C SER A 86 5.09 -10.28 13.56
N GLU A 87 6.36 -9.94 13.63
CA GLU A 87 6.96 -9.57 14.90
C GLU A 87 6.57 -8.14 15.25
N ASP A 88 6.37 -7.91 16.54
CA ASP A 88 6.07 -6.57 17.05
C ASP A 88 4.79 -5.95 16.50
N GLY A 89 3.92 -6.76 15.92
CA GLY A 89 2.67 -6.25 15.42
C GLY A 89 2.79 -5.37 14.19
N GLU A 90 3.93 -5.44 13.51
CA GLU A 90 4.15 -4.66 12.31
C GLU A 90 4.09 -5.52 11.07
N LEU A 91 3.71 -4.89 9.97
CA LEU A 91 3.56 -5.58 8.70
C LEU A 91 3.99 -4.65 7.59
N VAL A 92 4.88 -5.15 6.74
CA VAL A 92 5.32 -4.40 5.56
C VAL A 92 4.87 -5.14 4.32
N LEU A 93 4.09 -4.47 3.49
CA LEU A 93 3.67 -4.99 2.20
C LEU A 93 4.40 -4.23 1.11
N MET A 94 4.86 -4.92 0.10
CA MET A 94 5.56 -4.29 -1.01
C MET A 94 5.04 -4.84 -2.33
N ARG A 95 4.91 -3.96 -3.30
CA ARG A 95 4.51 -4.34 -4.65
C ARG A 95 5.47 -3.68 -5.64
N GLU A 96 5.87 -4.45 -6.64
CA GLU A 96 6.78 -3.94 -7.65
C GLU A 96 6.21 -4.27 -9.02
N ILE A 97 6.14 -3.27 -9.89
CA ILE A 97 5.61 -3.45 -11.24
C ILE A 97 6.65 -2.94 -12.22
N THR A 98 7.09 -3.79 -13.14
CA THR A 98 8.08 -3.39 -14.13
C THR A 98 7.44 -2.67 -15.29
N SER A 99 8.26 -1.98 -16.06
CA SER A 99 7.78 -1.29 -17.25
C SER A 99 7.29 -2.28 -18.31
N GLU A 100 7.60 -3.54 -18.15
CA GLU A 100 7.11 -4.59 -19.05
C GLU A 100 5.81 -5.22 -18.57
N GLY A 101 5.33 -4.79 -17.40
CA GLY A 101 4.07 -5.29 -16.87
C GLY A 101 4.18 -6.44 -15.90
N LYS A 102 5.39 -6.84 -15.57
CA LYS A 102 5.58 -7.91 -14.59
C LYS A 102 5.37 -7.38 -13.19
N SER A 103 4.71 -8.16 -12.37
CA SER A 103 4.39 -7.76 -11.01
C SER A 103 4.97 -8.76 -10.02
N SER A 104 5.51 -8.25 -8.93
CA SER A 104 5.98 -9.10 -7.84
C SER A 104 5.57 -8.45 -6.53
N ALA A 105 5.57 -9.26 -5.47
CA ALA A 105 5.10 -8.81 -4.17
C ALA A 105 5.96 -9.38 -3.07
N ARG A 106 5.97 -8.70 -1.93
CA ARG A 106 6.67 -9.18 -0.74
C ARG A 106 5.84 -8.85 0.48
N ILE A 107 5.92 -9.75 1.46
CA ILE A 107 5.33 -9.54 2.77
C ILE A 107 6.46 -9.72 3.78
N ASN A 108 6.72 -8.67 4.54
CA ASN A 108 7.81 -8.66 5.53
C ASN A 108 9.13 -9.11 4.93
N GLY A 109 9.40 -8.67 3.70
CA GLY A 109 10.67 -8.93 3.04
C GLY A 109 10.77 -10.27 2.34
N ARG A 110 9.73 -11.09 2.39
CA ARG A 110 9.73 -12.40 1.76
C ARG A 110 8.81 -12.41 0.56
N ALA A 111 9.17 -13.19 -0.44
CA ALA A 111 8.39 -13.27 -1.66
C ALA A 111 6.95 -13.69 -1.39
N ALA A 112 6.03 -13.04 -2.07
CA ALA A 112 4.60 -13.32 -1.92
C ALA A 112 3.94 -13.14 -3.28
N THR A 113 2.66 -13.47 -3.35
CA THR A 113 1.89 -13.28 -4.56
C THR A 113 0.90 -12.14 -4.37
N ALA A 114 0.39 -11.61 -5.48
CA ALA A 114 -0.65 -10.58 -5.40
C ALA A 114 -1.89 -11.11 -4.69
N ALA A 115 -2.18 -12.40 -4.88
CA ALA A 115 -3.32 -13.00 -4.19
C ALA A 115 -3.13 -12.98 -2.69
N MET A 116 -1.92 -13.24 -2.22
CA MET A 116 -1.62 -13.18 -0.79
C MET A 116 -1.78 -11.75 -0.26
N LEU A 117 -1.29 -10.77 -1.02
CA LEU A 117 -1.49 -9.37 -0.65
C LEU A 117 -2.97 -9.06 -0.52
N ARG A 118 -3.77 -9.57 -1.44
CA ARG A 118 -5.20 -9.32 -1.43
C ARG A 118 -5.87 -9.92 -0.20
N GLU A 119 -5.51 -11.16 0.14
CA GLU A 119 -6.09 -11.80 1.31
C GLU A 119 -5.75 -11.04 2.59
N VAL A 120 -4.51 -10.62 2.73
CA VAL A 120 -4.10 -9.86 3.90
C VAL A 120 -4.74 -8.47 3.86
N GLY A 121 -4.76 -7.86 2.68
CA GLY A 121 -5.29 -6.51 2.52
C GLY A 121 -6.75 -6.41 2.89
N GLU A 122 -7.54 -7.42 2.55
CA GLU A 122 -8.95 -7.41 2.89
C GLU A 122 -9.19 -7.39 4.39
N LEU A 123 -8.32 -8.04 5.13
CA LEU A 123 -8.43 -8.03 6.58
C LEU A 123 -7.93 -6.73 7.18
N LEU A 124 -7.00 -6.07 6.50
CA LEU A 124 -6.47 -4.81 7.00
C LEU A 124 -7.46 -3.67 6.89
N VAL A 125 -8.24 -3.64 5.84
CA VAL A 125 -9.08 -2.48 5.56
C VAL A 125 -10.57 -2.74 5.71
N ASP A 126 -10.98 -3.97 5.91
CA ASP A 126 -12.38 -4.30 5.98
C ASP A 126 -12.70 -5.08 7.24
N ILE A 127 -12.24 -4.55 8.36
CA ILE A 127 -12.43 -5.21 9.63
C ILE A 127 -13.91 -5.24 10.02
N HIS A 128 -14.61 -4.17 9.72
CA HIS A 128 -16.01 -4.03 10.12
C HIS A 128 -16.92 -3.87 8.91
N GLY A 129 -16.45 -4.28 7.73
CA GLY A 129 -17.25 -4.22 6.53
C GLY A 129 -16.80 -3.08 5.63
N GLN A 130 -17.49 -2.95 4.51
CA GLN A 130 -17.11 -1.99 3.49
C GLN A 130 -17.16 -0.55 3.98
N HIS A 131 -18.11 -0.26 4.83
CA HIS A 131 -18.25 1.08 5.34
C HIS A 131 -17.00 1.48 6.12
N GLU A 132 -16.53 0.60 6.98
CA GLU A 132 -15.33 0.85 7.75
C GLU A 132 -14.13 1.01 6.86
N ASN A 133 -14.06 0.19 5.85
CA ASN A 133 -13.00 0.25 4.87
C ASN A 133 -12.92 1.63 4.24
N ARG A 134 -14.05 2.16 3.79
CA ARG A 134 -14.07 3.46 3.18
C ARG A 134 -13.72 4.57 4.16
N ILE A 135 -14.16 4.41 5.39
CA ILE A 135 -13.87 5.42 6.41
C ILE A 135 -12.36 5.49 6.64
N LEU A 136 -11.72 4.36 6.75
CA LEU A 136 -10.28 4.32 6.97
C LEU A 136 -9.55 5.06 5.85
N MET A 137 -9.87 4.73 4.62
CA MET A 137 -9.19 5.34 3.49
C MET A 137 -9.53 6.82 3.36
N ASN A 138 -10.79 7.16 3.57
CA ASN A 138 -11.20 8.55 3.47
C ASN A 138 -10.56 9.41 4.53
N ASN A 139 -10.46 8.92 5.74
CA ASN A 139 -9.85 9.67 6.81
C ASN A 139 -8.38 9.92 6.53
N ASP A 140 -7.69 8.89 6.08
CA ASP A 140 -6.27 9.03 5.74
C ASP A 140 -6.10 10.00 4.59
N LEU A 141 -6.95 9.90 3.59
CA LEU A 141 -6.86 10.76 2.44
C LEU A 141 -7.24 12.19 2.76
N SER A 142 -8.13 12.40 3.72
CA SER A 142 -8.48 13.76 4.08
C SER A 142 -7.33 14.44 4.80
N LEU A 143 -6.48 13.69 5.49
CA LEU A 143 -5.28 14.24 6.08
C LEU A 143 -4.27 14.64 5.02
N ILE A 144 -4.24 13.90 3.93
CA ILE A 144 -3.31 14.17 2.84
C ILE A 144 -3.84 15.26 1.93
N HIS A 145 -5.11 15.35 1.84
CA HIS A 145 -5.81 16.10 0.84
C HIS A 145 -5.75 17.61 1.04
N ILE A 146 -5.29 18.06 2.05
CA ILE A 146 -5.29 19.51 2.33
C ILE A 146 -4.49 20.34 1.32
#